data_f1e1c19c78952c84fbf879130990ff54
#
_entry.id   f1e1c19c78952c84fbf879130990ff54
#
_cell.length_a   1.000
_cell.length_b   1.000
_cell.length_c   1.000
_cell.angle_alpha   90.00
_cell.angle_beta   90.00
_cell.angle_gamma   90.00
#
_symmetry.space_group_name_H-M   'P 1'
#
loop_
_entity.id
_entity.type
_entity.pdbx_description
1 polymer ?
#
loop_
_entity_poly.entity_id
_entity_poly.type
_entity_poly.pdbx_seq_one_letter_code
_entity_poly.pdbx_strand_id
1 'polypeptide(L)'
;MTNYIISLLFFCVSVSFLYSLGFTLTKSVSEFSKNFILGFIFYFSTISVFLILIQLFKLPWIFALYSVVTIVIILSVYIIVAFIKNKLCITKKDFISIVKNNYFSIFCVFLLYCIYLLQFDLIWINNHLDDGYYLTKVATLPYLENPYITNYSTGLLNISNGFDSYLLSSYETHASVYRYLLGIDPVVFCRFFMNIFNYFLAVCTVDWFAAELNKRMAYRISKSMIQFCSMVLLIFAFEYTTLARTGLLMVQDSWQFSSAMWYGSSIPRVMGLLWLIVPFINREKIQLKDFVYVTICSFVLIACSSIALPIIVIGGISYLVAFSVTANQKNIRIFTVIILIFVILSGWILPDSPQRSAVIKSFMSQDLKSILFVGSILVTAISVIIFKNRFINRTIITIITCFILMFVPEINDFFEKLSIYDFVYARAQTCFIYTFIIFSFILFIFIFNYLLKNNLKFIIVFSLCLLCSLSILSVIPVYGNPMNIYKIMLNNSYLMPNSTIDLSKQLQSIAEIYNMDLNVLTPEWASVENHRHSLSVMIRTYAPNVNSISAIGRFGVTEGNAFSSYTSDDTGIYNSFCEVQNTQTIDAFKQLLNEYPINCLVFTGDFFNEYSTEFGYTFEKKVDNYYIYVKNNS
;
A
#
# COMPACT_ATOMS: atom_id res chain seq x y z
N MET A 1 -2.96 9.37 -22.51
CA MET A 1 -1.98 10.42 -22.16
C MET A 1 -2.53 11.45 -21.18
N THR A 2 -3.75 11.91 -21.32
CA THR A 2 -4.40 12.89 -20.42
C THR A 2 -4.35 12.47 -18.94
N ASN A 3 -4.70 11.22 -18.61
CA ASN A 3 -4.69 10.71 -17.23
C ASN A 3 -3.31 10.82 -16.56
N TYR A 4 -2.23 10.57 -17.30
CA TYR A 4 -0.86 10.66 -16.78
C TYR A 4 -0.43 12.10 -16.53
N ILE A 5 -0.82 13.04 -17.40
CA ILE A 5 -0.54 14.47 -17.24
C ILE A 5 -1.31 15.02 -16.03
N ILE A 6 -2.60 14.70 -15.91
CA ILE A 6 -3.41 15.13 -14.76
C ILE A 6 -2.83 14.56 -13.46
N SER A 7 -2.40 13.27 -13.47
CA SER A 7 -1.73 12.63 -12.32
C SER A 7 -0.45 13.37 -11.91
N LEU A 8 0.38 13.78 -12.88
CA LEU A 8 1.60 14.54 -12.59
C LEU A 8 1.30 15.93 -12.02
N LEU A 9 0.34 16.64 -12.60
CA LEU A 9 -0.09 17.96 -12.10
C LEU A 9 -0.65 17.84 -10.69
N PHE A 10 -1.50 16.84 -10.45
CA PHE A 10 -2.07 16.59 -9.13
C PHE A 10 -1.00 16.20 -8.11
N PHE A 11 0.03 15.43 -8.51
CA PHE A 11 1.19 15.15 -7.67
C PHE A 11 1.90 16.43 -7.24
N CYS A 12 2.19 17.33 -8.18
CA CYS A 12 2.86 18.61 -7.88
C CYS A 12 2.02 19.48 -6.94
N VAL A 13 0.71 19.57 -7.18
CA VAL A 13 -0.23 20.33 -6.32
C VAL A 13 -0.29 19.72 -4.92
N SER A 14 -0.42 18.40 -4.81
CA SER A 14 -0.49 17.68 -3.53
C SER A 14 0.79 17.86 -2.71
N VAL A 15 1.96 17.71 -3.33
CA VAL A 15 3.25 17.93 -2.67
C VAL A 15 3.38 19.36 -2.18
N SER A 16 3.00 20.34 -3.00
CA SER A 16 3.06 21.77 -2.64
C SER A 16 2.11 22.12 -1.49
N PHE A 17 0.89 21.59 -1.52
CA PHE A 17 -0.11 21.78 -0.47
C PHE A 17 0.36 21.20 0.87
N LEU A 18 0.78 19.92 0.87
CA LEU A 18 1.23 19.22 2.07
C LEU A 18 2.51 19.84 2.65
N TYR A 19 3.46 20.22 1.78
CA TYR A 19 4.64 20.95 2.23
C TYR A 19 4.26 22.28 2.88
N SER A 20 3.38 23.06 2.27
CA SER A 20 2.94 24.35 2.81
C SER A 20 2.25 24.19 4.15
N LEU A 21 1.40 23.15 4.29
CA LEU A 21 0.72 22.83 5.55
C LEU A 21 1.73 22.48 6.65
N GLY A 22 2.69 21.61 6.38
CA GLY A 22 3.74 21.25 7.34
C GLY A 22 4.69 22.41 7.64
N PHE A 23 4.96 23.27 6.66
CA PHE A 23 5.74 24.48 6.88
C PHE A 23 5.06 25.46 7.87
N THR A 24 3.74 25.55 7.88
CA THR A 24 3.03 26.35 8.90
C THR A 24 3.27 25.83 10.32
N LEU A 25 3.49 24.51 10.47
CA LEU A 25 3.74 23.86 11.77
C LEU A 25 5.19 24.02 12.23
N THR A 26 6.15 23.87 11.32
CA THR A 26 7.59 23.85 11.65
C THR A 26 8.26 25.21 11.55
N LYS A 27 7.74 26.09 10.71
CA LYS A 27 8.31 27.42 10.34
C LYS A 27 9.74 27.34 9.79
N SER A 28 10.16 26.18 9.29
CA SER A 28 11.51 25.93 8.75
C SER A 28 11.44 25.57 7.27
N VAL A 29 11.87 26.46 6.39
CA VAL A 29 11.88 26.25 4.93
C VAL A 29 12.82 25.12 4.52
N SER A 30 13.94 24.95 5.22
CA SER A 30 15.01 24.02 4.83
C SER A 30 14.69 22.54 5.08
N GLU A 31 13.69 22.25 5.92
CA GLU A 31 13.33 20.87 6.31
C GLU A 31 12.20 20.32 5.42
N PHE A 32 12.44 20.26 4.10
CA PHE A 32 11.41 19.89 3.11
C PHE A 32 10.72 18.56 3.45
N SER A 33 11.48 17.48 3.62
CA SER A 33 10.94 16.13 3.84
C SER A 33 10.13 16.04 5.13
N LYS A 34 10.61 16.68 6.20
CA LYS A 34 9.87 16.77 7.47
C LYS A 34 8.56 17.55 7.32
N ASN A 35 8.61 18.71 6.64
CA ASN A 35 7.41 19.52 6.39
C ASN A 35 6.38 18.73 5.60
N PHE A 36 6.80 18.03 4.54
CA PHE A 36 5.92 17.24 3.71
C PHE A 36 5.24 16.12 4.52
N ILE A 37 6.01 15.37 5.31
CA ILE A 37 5.47 14.27 6.14
C ILE A 37 4.53 14.80 7.24
N LEU A 38 4.93 15.85 7.97
CA LEU A 38 4.07 16.44 9.00
C LEU A 38 2.78 17.02 8.40
N GLY A 39 2.89 17.63 7.22
CA GLY A 39 1.73 18.10 6.47
C GLY A 39 0.79 16.96 6.08
N PHE A 40 1.33 15.84 5.61
CA PHE A 40 0.54 14.65 5.29
C PHE A 40 -0.15 14.10 6.55
N ILE A 41 0.59 13.92 7.66
CA ILE A 41 0.02 13.42 8.92
C ILE A 41 -1.11 14.32 9.40
N PHE A 42 -0.92 15.64 9.39
CA PHE A 42 -1.94 16.60 9.83
C PHE A 42 -3.16 16.61 8.90
N TYR A 43 -2.93 16.65 7.59
CA TYR A 43 -3.98 16.60 6.58
C TYR A 43 -4.82 15.32 6.68
N PHE A 44 -4.14 14.18 6.65
CA PHE A 44 -4.82 12.90 6.62
C PHE A 44 -5.52 12.57 7.94
N SER A 45 -4.96 12.99 9.10
CA SER A 45 -5.65 12.85 10.38
C SER A 45 -6.96 13.64 10.40
N THR A 46 -6.95 14.87 9.90
CA THR A 46 -8.15 15.71 9.89
C THR A 46 -9.26 15.12 9.02
N ILE A 47 -8.92 14.64 7.83
CA ILE A 47 -9.89 14.02 6.91
C ILE A 47 -10.39 12.69 7.45
N SER A 48 -9.51 11.85 7.95
CA SER A 48 -9.86 10.49 8.39
C SER A 48 -10.84 10.46 9.55
N VAL A 49 -10.85 11.47 10.41
CA VAL A 49 -11.90 11.59 11.46
C VAL A 49 -13.30 11.54 10.86
N PHE A 50 -13.53 12.32 9.81
CA PHE A 50 -14.84 12.37 9.14
C PHE A 50 -15.09 11.13 8.29
N LEU A 51 -14.10 10.68 7.53
CA LEU A 51 -14.27 9.52 6.65
C LEU A 51 -14.56 8.23 7.43
N ILE A 52 -13.87 8.01 8.55
CA ILE A 52 -14.13 6.85 9.42
C ILE A 52 -15.54 6.91 9.98
N LEU A 53 -16.01 8.07 10.45
CA LEU A 53 -17.40 8.22 10.94
C LEU A 53 -18.42 7.93 9.82
N ILE A 54 -18.19 8.44 8.62
CA ILE A 54 -19.05 8.18 7.46
C ILE A 54 -19.12 6.67 7.16
N GLN A 55 -17.99 5.98 7.20
CA GLN A 55 -17.91 4.54 6.99
C GLN A 55 -18.61 3.75 8.11
N LEU A 56 -18.37 4.10 9.38
CA LEU A 56 -18.95 3.43 10.53
C LEU A 56 -20.48 3.59 10.59
N PHE A 57 -20.97 4.78 10.27
CA PHE A 57 -22.41 5.04 10.19
C PHE A 57 -23.03 4.64 8.85
N LYS A 58 -22.24 4.05 7.94
CA LYS A 58 -22.70 3.57 6.63
C LYS A 58 -23.43 4.65 5.84
N LEU A 59 -22.96 5.91 5.92
CA LEU A 59 -23.56 7.04 5.22
C LEU A 59 -23.26 6.98 3.72
N PRO A 60 -24.10 7.60 2.85
CA PRO A 60 -23.82 7.70 1.43
C PRO A 60 -22.46 8.32 1.13
N TRP A 61 -21.78 7.82 0.09
CA TRP A 61 -20.44 8.28 -0.30
C TRP A 61 -20.34 9.79 -0.56
N ILE A 62 -21.43 10.44 -0.95
CA ILE A 62 -21.47 11.87 -1.21
C ILE A 62 -21.02 12.70 0.02
N PHE A 63 -21.26 12.19 1.24
CA PHE A 63 -20.78 12.84 2.46
C PHE A 63 -19.25 12.79 2.56
N ALA A 64 -18.60 11.73 2.04
CA ALA A 64 -17.15 11.67 1.96
C ALA A 64 -16.61 12.72 0.99
N LEU A 65 -17.25 12.89 -0.16
CA LEU A 65 -16.91 13.94 -1.14
C LEU A 65 -16.99 15.33 -0.49
N TYR A 66 -18.12 15.68 0.12
CA TYR A 66 -18.28 16.99 0.76
C TYR A 66 -17.31 17.21 1.90
N SER A 67 -17.04 16.20 2.72
CA SER A 67 -16.08 16.29 3.82
C SER A 67 -14.67 16.58 3.32
N VAL A 68 -14.19 15.83 2.31
CA VAL A 68 -12.85 16.04 1.74
C VAL A 68 -12.73 17.43 1.13
N VAL A 69 -13.68 17.84 0.30
CA VAL A 69 -13.66 19.17 -0.35
C VAL A 69 -13.68 20.29 0.70
N THR A 70 -14.58 20.20 1.67
CA THR A 70 -14.69 21.21 2.74
C THR A 70 -13.41 21.33 3.55
N ILE A 71 -12.81 20.19 3.95
CA ILE A 71 -11.57 20.18 4.73
C ILE A 71 -10.42 20.75 3.92
N VAL A 72 -10.30 20.41 2.63
CA VAL A 72 -9.27 20.98 1.75
C VAL A 72 -9.41 22.49 1.66
N ILE A 73 -10.62 23.02 1.53
CA ILE A 73 -10.89 24.47 1.52
C ILE A 73 -10.46 25.08 2.88
N ILE A 74 -10.91 24.50 3.99
CA ILE A 74 -10.56 25.00 5.34
C ILE A 74 -9.06 25.02 5.55
N LEU A 75 -8.35 23.92 5.20
CA LEU A 75 -6.90 23.86 5.34
C LEU A 75 -6.18 24.81 4.39
N SER A 76 -6.70 25.06 3.20
CA SER A 76 -6.16 26.05 2.28
C SER A 76 -6.28 27.48 2.86
N VAL A 77 -7.44 27.79 3.42
CA VAL A 77 -7.65 29.08 4.12
C VAL A 77 -6.72 29.17 5.34
N TYR A 78 -6.59 28.10 6.12
CA TYR A 78 -5.66 28.04 7.25
C TYR A 78 -4.21 28.33 6.81
N ILE A 79 -3.74 27.71 5.73
CA ILE A 79 -2.41 27.97 5.18
C ILE A 79 -2.26 29.46 4.85
N ILE A 80 -3.20 30.05 4.11
CA ILE A 80 -3.15 31.47 3.71
C ILE A 80 -3.10 32.36 4.95
N VAL A 81 -3.99 32.15 5.92
CA VAL A 81 -4.04 32.93 7.16
C VAL A 81 -2.74 32.77 7.97
N ALA A 82 -2.22 31.54 8.06
CA ALA A 82 -0.96 31.27 8.78
C ALA A 82 0.23 31.98 8.10
N PHE A 83 0.28 32.02 6.78
CA PHE A 83 1.31 32.72 6.03
C PHE A 83 1.24 34.23 6.29
N ILE A 84 0.04 34.82 6.23
CA ILE A 84 -0.15 36.25 6.49
C ILE A 84 0.18 36.60 7.96
N LYS A 85 -0.44 35.86 8.91
CA LYS A 85 -0.31 36.16 10.35
C LYS A 85 1.12 35.98 10.88
N ASN A 86 1.79 34.90 10.45
CA ASN A 86 3.16 34.62 10.90
C ASN A 86 4.23 35.26 10.01
N LYS A 87 3.85 36.08 9.01
CA LYS A 87 4.75 36.68 8.02
C LYS A 87 5.65 35.61 7.35
N LEU A 88 5.12 34.42 7.15
CA LEU A 88 5.84 33.38 6.46
C LEU A 88 5.89 33.73 4.96
N CYS A 89 7.08 33.68 4.40
CA CYS A 89 7.29 33.95 2.99
C CYS A 89 8.27 32.93 2.43
N ILE A 90 7.91 32.33 1.31
CA ILE A 90 8.82 31.52 0.52
C ILE A 90 9.34 32.40 -0.61
N THR A 91 10.57 32.86 -0.48
CA THR A 91 11.20 33.69 -1.50
C THR A 91 11.61 32.83 -2.72
N LYS A 92 11.87 33.49 -3.86
CA LYS A 92 12.43 32.80 -5.04
C LYS A 92 13.75 32.09 -4.71
N LYS A 93 14.56 32.67 -3.80
CA LYS A 93 15.82 32.06 -3.34
C LYS A 93 15.54 30.78 -2.53
N ASP A 94 14.50 30.80 -1.68
CA ASP A 94 14.10 29.64 -0.90
C ASP A 94 13.60 28.51 -1.81
N PHE A 95 12.77 28.83 -2.81
CA PHE A 95 12.31 27.86 -3.79
C PHE A 95 13.47 27.20 -4.55
N ILE A 96 14.41 28.01 -5.07
CA ILE A 96 15.60 27.49 -5.74
C ILE A 96 16.43 26.62 -4.79
N SER A 97 16.56 27.04 -3.53
CA SER A 97 17.26 26.24 -2.50
C SER A 97 16.56 24.92 -2.20
N ILE A 98 15.23 24.92 -2.11
CA ILE A 98 14.43 23.69 -1.94
C ILE A 98 14.69 22.73 -3.11
N VAL A 99 14.57 23.20 -4.34
CA VAL A 99 14.81 22.38 -5.54
C VAL A 99 16.25 21.86 -5.57
N LYS A 100 17.23 22.76 -5.35
CA LYS A 100 18.65 22.39 -5.35
C LYS A 100 19.01 21.39 -4.23
N ASN A 101 18.38 21.51 -3.07
CA ASN A 101 18.66 20.60 -1.95
C ASN A 101 17.87 19.29 -2.03
N ASN A 102 16.89 19.17 -2.92
CA ASN A 102 16.04 17.97 -3.06
C ASN A 102 16.07 17.40 -4.49
N TYR A 103 17.05 17.79 -5.31
CA TYR A 103 17.10 17.36 -6.72
C TYR A 103 17.16 15.85 -6.89
N PHE A 104 17.75 15.10 -5.96
CA PHE A 104 17.75 13.64 -6.01
C PHE A 104 16.36 13.06 -5.74
N SER A 105 15.60 13.60 -4.79
CA SER A 105 14.21 13.17 -4.56
C SER A 105 13.34 13.48 -5.78
N ILE A 106 13.54 14.63 -6.43
CA ILE A 106 12.85 15.01 -7.67
C ILE A 106 13.22 14.04 -8.80
N PHE A 107 14.52 13.76 -8.93
CA PHE A 107 15.02 12.78 -9.92
C PHE A 107 14.47 11.38 -9.65
N CYS A 108 14.36 10.95 -8.39
CA CYS A 108 13.77 9.69 -7.99
C CYS A 108 12.31 9.59 -8.46
N VAL A 109 11.50 10.61 -8.25
CA VAL A 109 10.13 10.65 -8.73
C VAL A 109 10.06 10.54 -10.25
N PHE A 110 10.91 11.29 -10.94
CA PHE A 110 11.01 11.21 -12.40
C PHE A 110 11.42 9.82 -12.88
N LEU A 111 12.41 9.22 -12.21
CA LEU A 111 12.88 7.86 -12.54
C LEU A 111 11.78 6.82 -12.29
N LEU A 112 11.08 6.89 -11.16
CA LEU A 112 9.93 6.03 -10.88
C LEU A 112 8.84 6.21 -11.93
N TYR A 113 8.59 7.45 -12.32
CA TYR A 113 7.64 7.75 -13.39
C TYR A 113 8.03 7.05 -14.70
N CYS A 114 9.30 7.12 -15.07
CA CYS A 114 9.82 6.43 -16.25
C CYS A 114 9.74 4.91 -16.12
N ILE A 115 10.09 4.35 -14.95
CA ILE A 115 10.02 2.91 -14.69
C ILE A 115 8.58 2.42 -14.83
N TYR A 116 7.62 3.09 -14.22
CA TYR A 116 6.22 2.71 -14.32
C TYR A 116 5.63 2.88 -15.72
N LEU A 117 6.09 3.88 -16.48
CA LEU A 117 5.71 4.02 -17.88
C LEU A 117 6.34 2.97 -18.78
N LEU A 118 7.56 2.52 -18.47
CA LEU A 118 8.29 1.54 -19.25
C LEU A 118 7.97 0.10 -18.85
N GLN A 119 7.44 -0.11 -17.66
CA GLN A 119 7.06 -1.42 -17.13
C GLN A 119 5.56 -1.57 -17.04
N PHE A 120 5.00 -1.91 -18.16
CA PHE A 120 3.61 -2.24 -18.37
C PHE A 120 3.03 -3.16 -17.29
N ASP A 121 3.75 -4.24 -16.97
CA ASP A 121 3.29 -5.25 -16.03
C ASP A 121 3.23 -4.76 -14.59
N LEU A 122 4.03 -3.78 -14.20
CA LEU A 122 3.95 -3.21 -12.84
C LEU A 122 2.63 -2.46 -12.59
N ILE A 123 2.06 -1.84 -13.64
CA ILE A 123 0.75 -1.20 -13.55
C ILE A 123 -0.36 -2.25 -13.59
N TRP A 124 -0.13 -3.35 -14.31
CA TRP A 124 -1.14 -4.36 -14.64
C TRP A 124 -0.91 -5.72 -13.98
N ILE A 125 0.17 -5.90 -13.21
CA ILE A 125 0.32 -7.10 -12.38
C ILE A 125 -0.89 -7.19 -11.46
N ASN A 126 -1.65 -8.21 -11.74
CA ASN A 126 -2.91 -8.48 -11.14
C ASN A 126 -2.72 -9.28 -9.86
N ASN A 127 -2.74 -8.61 -8.74
CA ASN A 127 -3.06 -9.29 -7.50
C ASN A 127 -4.58 -9.37 -7.38
N HIS A 128 -5.17 -10.33 -8.09
CA HIS A 128 -6.62 -10.49 -8.16
C HIS A 128 -7.32 -10.58 -6.79
N LEU A 129 -6.62 -11.03 -5.76
CA LEU A 129 -7.16 -11.09 -4.40
C LEU A 129 -7.30 -9.72 -3.75
N ASP A 130 -6.25 -8.92 -3.79
CA ASP A 130 -6.22 -7.61 -3.13
C ASP A 130 -6.83 -6.52 -4.03
N ASP A 131 -6.65 -6.61 -5.35
CA ASP A 131 -7.27 -5.67 -6.30
C ASP A 131 -8.79 -5.79 -6.32
N GLY A 132 -9.32 -7.01 -6.15
CA GLY A 132 -10.75 -7.24 -5.97
C GLY A 132 -11.36 -6.48 -4.80
N TYR A 133 -10.55 -6.01 -3.85
CA TYR A 133 -11.01 -5.15 -2.78
C TYR A 133 -10.56 -3.69 -2.98
N TYR A 134 -9.26 -3.43 -3.03
CA TYR A 134 -8.72 -2.07 -2.97
C TYR A 134 -8.99 -1.25 -4.25
N LEU A 135 -8.72 -1.84 -5.41
CA LEU A 135 -8.94 -1.18 -6.70
C LEU A 135 -10.44 -0.99 -6.96
N THR A 136 -11.21 -2.05 -6.77
CA THR A 136 -12.67 -1.98 -7.00
C THR A 136 -13.34 -1.04 -6.00
N LYS A 137 -12.90 -0.98 -4.74
CA LYS A 137 -13.38 0.00 -3.77
C LYS A 137 -13.18 1.44 -4.26
N VAL A 138 -11.96 1.80 -4.71
CA VAL A 138 -11.68 3.14 -5.24
C VAL A 138 -12.50 3.44 -6.49
N ALA A 139 -12.72 2.44 -7.34
CA ALA A 139 -13.45 2.60 -8.59
C ALA A 139 -14.97 2.75 -8.38
N THR A 140 -15.55 1.95 -7.47
CA THR A 140 -17.01 1.77 -7.38
C THR A 140 -17.68 2.66 -6.34
N LEU A 141 -17.00 3.00 -5.23
CA LEU A 141 -17.59 3.77 -4.13
C LEU A 141 -18.46 4.97 -4.56
N PRO A 142 -18.06 5.79 -5.55
CA PRO A 142 -18.86 6.93 -6.00
C PRO A 142 -20.23 6.59 -6.60
N TYR A 143 -20.42 5.34 -7.02
CA TYR A 143 -21.58 4.90 -7.79
C TYR A 143 -22.48 3.93 -7.02
N LEU A 144 -22.04 3.46 -5.85
CA LEU A 144 -22.80 2.52 -5.03
C LEU A 144 -23.86 3.23 -4.19
N GLU A 145 -25.06 2.70 -4.18
CA GLU A 145 -26.15 3.17 -3.31
C GLU A 145 -25.80 2.92 -1.83
N ASN A 146 -25.27 1.74 -1.52
CA ASN A 146 -24.90 1.31 -0.17
C ASN A 146 -23.39 1.04 -0.07
N PRO A 147 -22.54 2.09 -0.13
CA PRO A 147 -21.10 1.94 -0.40
C PRO A 147 -20.32 1.15 0.65
N TYR A 148 -20.78 1.11 1.91
CA TYR A 148 -20.01 0.51 3.02
C TYR A 148 -20.59 -0.82 3.53
N ILE A 149 -21.59 -1.35 2.84
CA ILE A 149 -22.11 -2.71 3.04
C ILE A 149 -22.09 -3.54 1.76
N THR A 150 -21.57 -2.99 0.67
CA THR A 150 -21.41 -3.69 -0.59
C THR A 150 -20.04 -4.39 -0.62
N ASN A 151 -20.03 -5.65 -1.04
CA ASN A 151 -18.79 -6.32 -1.41
C ASN A 151 -18.29 -5.75 -2.74
N TYR A 152 -17.14 -5.11 -2.71
CA TYR A 152 -16.61 -4.42 -3.90
C TYR A 152 -16.24 -5.38 -5.03
N SER A 153 -15.82 -6.60 -4.70
CA SER A 153 -15.45 -7.62 -5.71
C SER A 153 -16.63 -8.15 -6.48
N THR A 154 -17.77 -8.30 -5.82
CA THR A 154 -18.98 -8.87 -6.43
C THR A 154 -20.03 -7.83 -6.79
N GLY A 155 -20.10 -6.73 -6.08
CA GLY A 155 -21.19 -5.75 -6.16
C GLY A 155 -22.38 -6.07 -5.27
N LEU A 156 -22.44 -7.28 -4.70
CA LEU A 156 -23.55 -7.73 -3.88
C LEU A 156 -23.52 -7.09 -2.47
N LEU A 157 -24.69 -6.90 -1.89
CA LEU A 157 -24.79 -6.42 -0.52
C LEU A 157 -24.30 -7.50 0.46
N ASN A 158 -23.52 -7.09 1.44
CA ASN A 158 -23.06 -7.93 2.54
C ASN A 158 -23.81 -7.52 3.82
N ILE A 159 -24.73 -8.36 4.26
CA ILE A 159 -25.56 -8.12 5.46
C ILE A 159 -24.95 -8.88 6.64
N SER A 160 -23.64 -8.77 6.85
CA SER A 160 -23.04 -9.35 8.04
C SER A 160 -23.37 -8.49 9.28
N ASN A 161 -23.69 -9.14 10.40
CA ASN A 161 -23.96 -8.46 11.68
C ASN A 161 -22.68 -8.16 12.48
N GLY A 162 -21.50 -8.47 11.92
CA GLY A 162 -20.21 -8.27 12.57
C GLY A 162 -19.62 -6.88 12.36
N PHE A 163 -18.72 -6.47 13.26
CA PHE A 163 -17.90 -5.29 13.06
C PHE A 163 -16.79 -5.59 12.04
N ASP A 164 -16.80 -4.84 10.95
CA ASP A 164 -15.73 -4.93 9.95
C ASP A 164 -14.62 -3.91 10.29
N SER A 165 -13.44 -4.41 10.64
CA SER A 165 -12.28 -3.57 10.95
C SER A 165 -11.76 -2.78 9.74
N TYR A 166 -12.10 -3.18 8.50
CA TYR A 166 -11.78 -2.41 7.29
C TYR A 166 -12.54 -1.08 7.21
N LEU A 167 -13.64 -0.91 7.98
CA LEU A 167 -14.33 0.38 8.09
C LEU A 167 -13.50 1.45 8.82
N LEU A 168 -12.44 1.06 9.52
CA LEU A 168 -11.48 2.00 10.11
C LEU A 168 -10.43 2.49 9.08
N SER A 169 -10.27 1.79 7.95
CA SER A 169 -9.38 2.21 6.88
C SER A 169 -10.09 3.17 5.93
N SER A 170 -9.72 4.44 6.00
CA SER A 170 -10.29 5.51 5.18
C SER A 170 -9.46 5.88 3.95
N TYR A 171 -8.31 5.23 3.76
CA TYR A 171 -7.35 5.59 2.70
C TYR A 171 -7.93 5.42 1.30
N GLU A 172 -8.58 4.30 1.02
CA GLU A 172 -9.21 4.03 -0.27
C GLU A 172 -10.46 4.91 -0.49
N THR A 173 -11.21 5.21 0.56
CA THR A 173 -12.35 6.15 0.47
C THR A 173 -11.87 7.55 0.13
N HIS A 174 -10.79 8.01 0.75
CA HIS A 174 -10.13 9.26 0.40
C HIS A 174 -9.65 9.25 -1.07
N ALA A 175 -9.02 8.16 -1.50
CA ALA A 175 -8.56 7.98 -2.87
C ALA A 175 -9.71 8.03 -3.89
N SER A 176 -10.86 7.42 -3.59
CA SER A 176 -12.04 7.41 -4.45
C SER A 176 -12.57 8.83 -4.73
N VAL A 177 -12.49 9.72 -3.73
CA VAL A 177 -12.91 11.12 -3.89
C VAL A 177 -12.04 11.85 -4.91
N TYR A 178 -10.73 11.75 -4.80
CA TYR A 178 -9.84 12.42 -5.76
C TYR A 178 -9.90 11.79 -7.14
N ARG A 179 -9.97 10.46 -7.21
CA ARG A 179 -10.17 9.77 -8.49
C ARG A 179 -11.42 10.28 -9.22
N TYR A 180 -12.52 10.41 -8.48
CA TYR A 180 -13.79 10.91 -9.02
C TYR A 180 -13.69 12.37 -9.48
N LEU A 181 -13.19 13.27 -8.63
CA LEU A 181 -13.06 14.70 -8.94
C LEU A 181 -12.15 14.98 -10.13
N LEU A 182 -11.10 14.20 -10.30
CA LEU A 182 -10.12 14.38 -11.37
C LEU A 182 -10.52 13.67 -12.67
N GLY A 183 -11.51 12.79 -12.63
CA GLY A 183 -11.92 11.97 -13.78
C GLY A 183 -10.82 11.05 -14.30
N ILE A 184 -9.85 10.68 -13.46
CA ILE A 184 -8.74 9.79 -13.83
C ILE A 184 -9.24 8.34 -13.86
N ASP A 185 -8.73 7.57 -14.83
CA ASP A 185 -8.94 6.12 -14.88
C ASP A 185 -8.53 5.48 -13.54
N PRO A 186 -9.36 4.61 -12.92
CA PRO A 186 -9.11 4.08 -11.58
C PRO A 186 -7.80 3.31 -11.47
N VAL A 187 -7.41 2.57 -12.50
CA VAL A 187 -6.16 1.82 -12.50
C VAL A 187 -4.95 2.77 -12.57
N VAL A 188 -5.01 3.77 -13.45
CA VAL A 188 -3.97 4.80 -13.52
C VAL A 188 -3.88 5.59 -12.22
N PHE A 189 -5.02 5.93 -11.62
CA PHE A 189 -5.01 6.64 -10.34
C PHE A 189 -4.36 5.79 -9.23
N CYS A 190 -4.78 4.54 -9.05
CA CYS A 190 -4.26 3.68 -8.00
C CYS A 190 -2.81 3.28 -8.25
N ARG A 191 -2.55 2.63 -9.39
CA ARG A 191 -1.28 1.93 -9.61
C ARG A 191 -0.17 2.81 -10.16
N PHE A 192 -0.50 3.98 -10.66
CA PHE A 192 0.49 4.93 -11.11
C PHE A 192 0.61 6.11 -10.15
N PHE A 193 -0.45 6.93 -9.98
CA PHE A 193 -0.38 8.11 -9.13
C PHE A 193 -0.11 7.77 -7.66
N MET A 194 -0.94 6.90 -7.05
CA MET A 194 -0.81 6.57 -5.63
C MET A 194 0.49 5.82 -5.34
N ASN A 195 0.96 4.95 -6.24
CA ASN A 195 2.25 4.31 -6.12
C ASN A 195 3.39 5.33 -6.01
N ILE A 196 3.46 6.25 -6.97
CA ILE A 196 4.52 7.27 -7.00
C ILE A 196 4.42 8.18 -5.77
N PHE A 197 3.20 8.54 -5.37
CA PHE A 197 2.99 9.37 -4.18
C PHE A 197 3.46 8.68 -2.90
N ASN A 198 3.13 7.41 -2.71
CA ASN A 198 3.57 6.64 -1.54
C ASN A 198 5.07 6.36 -1.55
N TYR A 199 5.68 6.12 -2.72
CA TYR A 199 7.14 6.08 -2.84
C TYR A 199 7.78 7.40 -2.42
N PHE A 200 7.20 8.51 -2.84
CA PHE A 200 7.72 9.80 -2.45
C PHE A 200 7.59 10.05 -0.94
N LEU A 201 6.47 9.62 -0.33
CA LEU A 201 6.32 9.60 1.13
C LEU A 201 7.44 8.78 1.79
N ALA A 202 7.75 7.59 1.26
CA ALA A 202 8.80 6.74 1.80
C ALA A 202 10.18 7.39 1.66
N VAL A 203 10.52 7.94 0.50
CA VAL A 203 11.79 8.67 0.29
C VAL A 203 11.93 9.84 1.26
N CYS A 204 10.88 10.65 1.43
CA CYS A 204 10.88 11.75 2.37
C CYS A 204 10.98 11.28 3.83
N THR A 205 10.37 10.14 4.18
CA THR A 205 10.47 9.56 5.52
C THR A 205 11.91 9.14 5.82
N VAL A 206 12.55 8.42 4.91
CA VAL A 206 13.95 7.98 5.06
C VAL A 206 14.89 9.18 5.09
N ASP A 207 14.67 10.19 4.25
CA ASP A 207 15.45 11.44 4.28
C ASP A 207 15.32 12.18 5.63
N TRP A 208 14.10 12.30 6.17
CA TRP A 208 13.89 12.91 7.47
C TRP A 208 14.58 12.10 8.59
N PHE A 209 14.43 10.77 8.58
CA PHE A 209 15.07 9.89 9.53
C PHE A 209 16.61 10.02 9.51
N ALA A 210 17.20 9.94 8.33
CA ALA A 210 18.63 10.09 8.14
C ALA A 210 19.13 11.51 8.54
N ALA A 211 18.34 12.55 8.26
CA ALA A 211 18.67 13.91 8.66
C ALA A 211 18.69 14.06 10.20
N GLU A 212 17.75 13.43 10.92
CA GLU A 212 17.76 13.47 12.39
C GLU A 212 18.96 12.72 12.98
N LEU A 213 19.33 11.56 12.42
CA LEU A 213 20.55 10.85 12.81
C LEU A 213 21.81 11.68 12.51
N ASN A 214 21.85 12.33 11.34
CA ASN A 214 22.99 13.12 10.87
C ASN A 214 23.30 14.32 11.78
N LYS A 215 22.29 14.87 12.48
CA LYS A 215 22.48 15.97 13.45
C LYS A 215 23.43 15.58 14.60
N ARG A 216 23.56 14.30 14.89
CA ARG A 216 24.36 13.74 16.01
C ARG A 216 25.66 13.09 15.59
N MET A 217 25.98 13.12 14.30
CA MET A 217 27.20 12.53 13.76
C MET A 217 28.35 13.54 13.74
N ALA A 218 29.55 13.09 14.11
CA ALA A 218 30.78 13.90 14.04
C ALA A 218 31.10 14.31 12.59
N TYR A 219 30.93 13.38 11.65
CA TYR A 219 31.11 13.61 10.22
C TYR A 219 29.76 13.59 9.52
N ARG A 220 29.25 14.75 9.19
CA ARG A 220 27.95 14.92 8.55
C ARG A 220 28.00 14.53 7.07
N ILE A 221 26.97 13.83 6.63
CA ILE A 221 26.76 13.47 5.24
C ILE A 221 25.91 14.57 4.58
N SER A 222 26.18 14.85 3.30
CA SER A 222 25.36 15.80 2.54
C SER A 222 23.93 15.28 2.35
N LYS A 223 22.95 16.18 2.33
CA LYS A 223 21.55 15.83 2.13
C LYS A 223 21.32 15.08 0.82
N SER A 224 21.96 15.51 -0.26
CA SER A 224 21.90 14.84 -1.56
C SER A 224 22.37 13.38 -1.51
N MET A 225 23.42 13.11 -0.74
CA MET A 225 23.91 11.74 -0.56
C MET A 225 22.90 10.87 0.19
N ILE A 226 22.28 11.40 1.23
CA ILE A 226 21.23 10.69 2.00
C ILE A 226 20.05 10.35 1.08
N GLN A 227 19.56 11.32 0.31
CA GLN A 227 18.43 11.14 -0.61
C GLN A 227 18.75 10.11 -1.70
N PHE A 228 19.95 10.21 -2.27
CA PHE A 228 20.41 9.25 -3.27
C PHE A 228 20.46 7.83 -2.70
N CYS A 229 21.02 7.66 -1.50
CA CYS A 229 21.11 6.37 -0.84
C CYS A 229 19.73 5.82 -0.45
N SER A 230 18.81 6.69 -0.05
CA SER A 230 17.42 6.29 0.22
C SER A 230 16.73 5.77 -1.03
N MET A 231 16.96 6.45 -2.16
CA MET A 231 16.45 6.03 -3.46
C MET A 231 17.02 4.66 -3.87
N VAL A 232 18.34 4.49 -3.76
CA VAL A 232 19.01 3.23 -4.08
C VAL A 232 18.44 2.11 -3.23
N LEU A 233 18.31 2.32 -1.92
CA LEU A 233 17.77 1.32 -1.02
C LEU A 233 16.35 0.91 -1.44
N LEU A 234 15.46 1.88 -1.68
CA LEU A 234 14.08 1.60 -2.04
C LEU A 234 13.94 0.89 -3.40
N ILE A 235 14.82 1.16 -4.35
CA ILE A 235 14.80 0.48 -5.66
C ILE A 235 15.49 -0.88 -5.57
N PHE A 236 16.56 -1.00 -4.80
CA PHE A 236 17.45 -2.16 -4.78
C PHE A 236 17.05 -3.26 -3.81
N ALA A 237 16.47 -2.89 -2.67
CA ALA A 237 16.14 -3.85 -1.64
C ALA A 237 14.99 -4.78 -2.02
N PHE A 238 14.31 -4.50 -3.13
CA PHE A 238 13.00 -5.06 -3.40
C PHE A 238 12.94 -5.81 -4.73
N GLU A 239 12.45 -6.96 -4.68
CA GLU A 239 12.04 -8.11 -5.48
C GLU A 239 12.30 -8.15 -7.01
N TYR A 240 12.44 -7.02 -7.69
CA TYR A 240 12.49 -7.00 -9.16
C TYR A 240 13.89 -6.93 -9.75
N THR A 241 14.92 -7.02 -8.93
CA THR A 241 16.28 -7.18 -9.43
C THR A 241 16.57 -8.66 -9.71
N THR A 242 17.41 -8.93 -10.70
CA THR A 242 17.95 -10.28 -10.95
C THR A 242 18.61 -10.89 -9.72
N LEU A 243 19.15 -10.06 -8.83
CA LEU A 243 19.71 -10.46 -7.55
C LEU A 243 18.64 -10.93 -6.56
N ALA A 244 17.47 -10.31 -6.54
CA ALA A 244 16.34 -10.77 -5.72
C ALA A 244 15.81 -12.14 -6.19
N ARG A 245 15.79 -12.40 -7.49
CA ARG A 245 15.41 -13.70 -8.06
C ARG A 245 16.34 -14.85 -7.65
N THR A 246 17.59 -14.57 -7.32
CA THR A 246 18.52 -15.57 -6.81
C THR A 246 18.29 -15.93 -5.34
N GLY A 247 17.35 -15.30 -4.66
CA GLY A 247 17.09 -15.48 -3.23
C GLY A 247 18.12 -14.81 -2.30
N LEU A 248 19.14 -14.15 -2.87
CA LEU A 248 20.21 -13.52 -2.07
C LEU A 248 19.74 -12.25 -1.34
N LEU A 249 18.78 -11.54 -1.90
CA LEU A 249 18.25 -10.29 -1.37
C LEU A 249 16.75 -10.36 -1.02
N MET A 250 16.18 -11.57 -0.93
CA MET A 250 14.77 -11.72 -0.60
C MET A 250 14.45 -11.13 0.76
N VAL A 251 13.48 -10.24 0.77
CA VAL A 251 12.79 -9.76 1.96
C VAL A 251 11.31 -10.09 1.77
N GLN A 252 10.70 -10.67 2.78
CA GLN A 252 9.31 -11.11 2.73
C GLN A 252 8.38 -9.96 2.34
N ASP A 253 7.37 -10.27 1.52
CA ASP A 253 6.37 -9.29 1.06
C ASP A 253 6.96 -8.06 0.36
N SER A 254 8.12 -8.22 -0.28
CA SER A 254 8.78 -7.14 -1.03
C SER A 254 7.93 -6.58 -2.17
N TRP A 255 6.91 -7.30 -2.62
CA TRP A 255 5.90 -6.82 -3.56
C TRP A 255 5.21 -5.52 -3.12
N GLN A 256 5.20 -5.19 -1.81
CA GLN A 256 4.74 -3.91 -1.29
C GLN A 256 5.51 -2.72 -1.88
N PHE A 257 6.75 -2.92 -2.25
CA PHE A 257 7.57 -1.87 -2.85
C PHE A 257 7.51 -1.85 -4.39
N SER A 258 6.88 -2.82 -5.01
CA SER A 258 6.79 -2.88 -6.46
C SER A 258 5.37 -2.58 -6.95
N SER A 259 4.49 -3.54 -6.85
CA SER A 259 3.14 -3.45 -7.41
C SER A 259 2.08 -2.98 -6.42
N ALA A 260 2.36 -3.04 -5.13
CA ALA A 260 1.38 -2.80 -4.08
C ALA A 260 1.66 -1.58 -3.19
N MET A 261 2.60 -0.72 -3.56
CA MET A 261 2.92 0.49 -2.79
C MET A 261 1.74 1.46 -2.68
N TRP A 262 0.79 1.38 -3.61
CA TRP A 262 -0.41 2.20 -3.62
C TRP A 262 -1.45 1.83 -2.56
N TYR A 263 -1.39 0.64 -1.95
CA TYR A 263 -2.30 0.27 -0.87
C TYR A 263 -2.08 1.13 0.38
N GLY A 264 -3.17 1.43 1.10
CA GLY A 264 -3.09 2.09 2.40
C GLY A 264 -2.19 1.33 3.37
N SER A 265 -2.20 0.00 3.33
CA SER A 265 -1.37 -0.87 4.18
C SER A 265 0.14 -0.71 3.97
N SER A 266 0.59 -0.22 2.83
CA SER A 266 2.02 0.02 2.57
C SER A 266 2.59 1.14 3.44
N ILE A 267 1.79 2.14 3.79
CA ILE A 267 2.22 3.25 4.65
C ILE A 267 2.67 2.76 6.03
N PRO A 268 1.85 2.07 6.85
CA PRO A 268 2.32 1.55 8.12
C PRO A 268 3.42 0.49 7.98
N ARG A 269 3.39 -0.35 6.95
CA ARG A 269 4.42 -1.38 6.73
C ARG A 269 5.80 -0.82 6.44
N VAL A 270 5.89 0.21 5.61
CA VAL A 270 7.17 0.77 5.15
C VAL A 270 7.65 1.89 6.08
N MET A 271 6.74 2.69 6.61
CA MET A 271 7.05 3.95 7.27
C MET A 271 6.56 4.03 8.73
N GLY A 272 5.67 3.12 9.16
CA GLY A 272 4.93 3.27 10.41
C GLY A 272 5.83 3.44 11.64
N LEU A 273 6.81 2.55 11.82
CA LEU A 273 7.74 2.67 12.95
C LEU A 273 8.60 3.93 12.84
N LEU A 274 9.06 4.27 11.63
CA LEU A 274 9.86 5.48 11.43
C LEU A 274 9.08 6.74 11.81
N TRP A 275 7.83 6.87 11.41
CA TRP A 275 7.00 8.02 11.81
C TRP A 275 6.82 8.13 13.32
N LEU A 276 6.69 7.00 14.01
CA LEU A 276 6.55 6.97 15.45
C LEU A 276 7.83 7.41 16.19
N ILE A 277 9.01 7.07 15.67
CA ILE A 277 10.27 7.28 16.41
C ILE A 277 11.09 8.49 15.96
N VAL A 278 11.00 8.90 14.68
CA VAL A 278 11.87 9.94 14.11
C VAL A 278 11.84 11.26 14.88
N PRO A 279 10.69 11.82 15.32
CA PRO A 279 10.66 13.07 16.08
C PRO A 279 11.36 12.99 17.43
N PHE A 280 11.58 11.77 17.94
CA PHE A 280 12.06 11.53 19.29
C PHE A 280 13.51 11.05 19.36
N ILE A 281 14.14 10.72 18.23
CA ILE A 281 15.53 10.21 18.18
C ILE A 281 16.47 11.08 19.01
N ASN A 282 16.37 12.40 18.88
CA ASN A 282 17.24 13.38 19.52
C ASN A 282 16.68 13.94 20.85
N ARG A 283 15.56 13.39 21.36
CA ARG A 283 14.94 13.89 22.60
C ARG A 283 15.68 13.41 23.84
N GLU A 284 15.89 14.31 24.79
CA GLU A 284 16.43 13.98 26.10
C GLU A 284 15.33 13.74 27.14
N LYS A 285 14.17 14.38 26.96
CA LYS A 285 12.99 14.26 27.83
C LYS A 285 11.74 14.13 26.98
N ILE A 286 10.82 13.27 27.39
CA ILE A 286 9.50 13.13 26.79
C ILE A 286 8.59 14.23 27.37
N GLN A 287 7.83 14.91 26.55
CA GLN A 287 6.91 15.99 26.90
C GLN A 287 5.48 15.63 26.53
N LEU A 288 4.49 16.28 27.16
CA LEU A 288 3.08 16.01 26.86
C LEU A 288 2.73 16.20 25.37
N LYS A 289 3.30 17.19 24.70
CA LYS A 289 3.13 17.39 23.25
C LYS A 289 3.61 16.22 22.39
N ASP A 290 4.54 15.43 22.91
CA ASP A 290 5.06 14.27 22.20
C ASP A 290 3.99 13.16 22.17
N PHE A 291 3.19 13.02 23.23
CA PHE A 291 2.03 12.11 23.23
C PHE A 291 0.96 12.55 22.25
N VAL A 292 0.70 13.84 22.12
CA VAL A 292 -0.26 14.37 21.12
C VAL A 292 0.18 13.98 19.72
N TYR A 293 1.47 14.14 19.41
CA TYR A 293 2.02 13.73 18.12
C TYR A 293 1.84 12.22 17.88
N VAL A 294 2.23 11.39 18.87
CA VAL A 294 2.09 9.93 18.77
C VAL A 294 0.63 9.54 18.56
N THR A 295 -0.31 10.14 19.28
CA THR A 295 -1.74 9.86 19.12
C THR A 295 -2.23 10.19 17.71
N ILE A 296 -1.90 11.38 17.20
CA ILE A 296 -2.29 11.79 15.84
C ILE A 296 -1.64 10.87 14.80
N CYS A 297 -0.35 10.56 14.94
CA CYS A 297 0.37 9.66 14.05
C CYS A 297 -0.23 8.24 14.08
N SER A 298 -0.53 7.70 15.26
CA SER A 298 -1.16 6.40 15.44
C SER A 298 -2.53 6.35 14.78
N PHE A 299 -3.33 7.39 14.93
CA PHE A 299 -4.62 7.50 14.28
C PHE A 299 -4.49 7.47 12.75
N VAL A 300 -3.54 8.22 12.18
CA VAL A 300 -3.25 8.21 10.74
C VAL A 300 -2.84 6.82 10.25
N LEU A 301 -1.98 6.15 11.00
CA LEU A 301 -1.52 4.81 10.62
C LEU A 301 -2.67 3.78 10.63
N ILE A 302 -3.56 3.84 11.63
CA ILE A 302 -4.76 2.99 11.70
C ILE A 302 -5.73 3.33 10.56
N ALA A 303 -5.91 4.62 10.28
CA ALA A 303 -6.75 5.08 9.17
C ALA A 303 -6.20 4.66 7.78
N CYS A 304 -4.91 4.34 7.68
CA CYS A 304 -4.34 3.71 6.50
C CYS A 304 -4.56 2.18 6.48
N SER A 305 -4.41 1.51 7.62
CA SER A 305 -4.63 0.05 7.72
C SER A 305 -4.58 -0.45 9.17
N SER A 306 -5.37 -1.47 9.47
CA SER A 306 -5.36 -2.20 10.77
C SER A 306 -4.01 -2.85 11.12
N ILE A 307 -3.16 -3.12 10.14
CA ILE A 307 -1.77 -3.60 10.31
C ILE A 307 -0.96 -2.65 11.21
N ALA A 308 -1.34 -1.38 11.29
CA ALA A 308 -0.68 -0.39 12.12
C ALA A 308 -0.74 -0.71 13.63
N LEU A 309 -1.77 -1.42 14.09
CA LEU A 309 -2.00 -1.62 15.51
C LEU A 309 -0.83 -2.31 16.24
N PRO A 310 -0.32 -3.48 15.80
CA PRO A 310 0.88 -4.06 16.39
C PRO A 310 2.11 -3.15 16.29
N ILE A 311 2.27 -2.44 15.16
CA ILE A 311 3.40 -1.54 14.94
C ILE A 311 3.40 -0.40 15.96
N ILE A 312 2.24 0.20 16.22
CA ILE A 312 2.09 1.30 17.17
C ILE A 312 2.41 0.84 18.59
N VAL A 313 1.80 -0.26 19.02
CA VAL A 313 1.93 -0.75 20.40
C VAL A 313 3.36 -1.24 20.66
N ILE A 314 3.87 -2.15 19.83
CA ILE A 314 5.20 -2.71 19.99
C ILE A 314 6.27 -1.64 19.79
N GLY A 315 6.13 -0.81 18.74
CA GLY A 315 7.06 0.28 18.47
C GLY A 315 7.11 1.32 19.58
N GLY A 316 5.94 1.70 20.12
CA GLY A 316 5.81 2.62 21.24
C GLY A 316 6.47 2.06 22.53
N ILE A 317 6.13 0.83 22.91
CA ILE A 317 6.74 0.15 24.07
C ILE A 317 8.25 0.02 23.89
N SER A 318 8.70 -0.42 22.72
CA SER A 318 10.12 -0.59 22.41
C SER A 318 10.90 0.72 22.51
N TYR A 319 10.31 1.82 22.04
CA TYR A 319 10.94 3.13 22.19
C TYR A 319 11.03 3.56 23.67
N LEU A 320 9.99 3.35 24.47
CA LEU A 320 9.98 3.66 25.90
C LEU A 320 11.02 2.81 26.66
N VAL A 321 11.13 1.53 26.33
CA VAL A 321 12.18 0.64 26.86
C VAL A 321 13.57 1.17 26.51
N ALA A 322 13.80 1.49 25.24
CA ALA A 322 15.08 2.02 24.79
C ALA A 322 15.43 3.38 25.43
N PHE A 323 14.42 4.24 25.59
CA PHE A 323 14.58 5.53 26.27
C PHE A 323 14.99 5.33 27.74
N SER A 324 14.35 4.41 28.45
CA SER A 324 14.62 4.09 29.85
C SER A 324 16.00 3.41 30.04
N VAL A 325 16.34 2.45 29.19
CA VAL A 325 17.65 1.76 29.21
C VAL A 325 18.79 2.73 28.91
N THR A 326 18.56 3.73 28.08
CA THR A 326 19.56 4.77 27.79
C THR A 326 19.48 5.96 28.74
N ALA A 327 18.64 5.96 29.77
CA ALA A 327 18.54 7.00 30.78
C ALA A 327 19.82 7.10 31.65
N ASN A 328 20.06 8.24 32.26
CA ASN A 328 21.24 8.41 33.13
C ASN A 328 21.08 7.73 34.51
N GLN A 329 19.85 7.43 34.92
CA GLN A 329 19.54 6.82 36.23
C GLN A 329 19.69 5.30 36.20
N LYS A 330 20.65 4.77 36.98
CA LYS A 330 20.98 3.33 37.04
C LYS A 330 19.77 2.46 37.43
N ASN A 331 18.99 2.90 38.42
CA ASN A 331 17.85 2.15 38.93
C ASN A 331 16.76 1.97 37.85
N ILE A 332 16.47 3.01 37.06
CA ILE A 332 15.49 2.94 35.97
C ILE A 332 15.95 1.92 34.92
N ARG A 333 17.26 1.91 34.58
CA ARG A 333 17.81 0.94 33.61
C ARG A 333 17.62 -0.50 34.09
N ILE A 334 18.03 -0.77 35.33
CA ILE A 334 17.95 -2.12 35.92
C ILE A 334 16.50 -2.58 35.96
N PHE A 335 15.58 -1.73 36.46
CA PHE A 335 14.17 -2.04 36.56
C PHE A 335 13.55 -2.35 35.20
N THR A 336 13.85 -1.52 34.18
CA THR A 336 13.36 -1.74 32.80
C THR A 336 13.84 -3.07 32.22
N VAL A 337 15.13 -3.41 32.42
CA VAL A 337 15.69 -4.69 31.95
C VAL A 337 15.02 -5.88 32.66
N ILE A 338 14.78 -5.78 33.97
CA ILE A 338 14.11 -6.84 34.74
C ILE A 338 12.68 -7.06 34.22
N ILE A 339 11.91 -5.95 33.99
CA ILE A 339 10.55 -6.05 33.43
C ILE A 339 10.59 -6.69 32.04
N LEU A 340 11.51 -6.26 31.18
CA LEU A 340 11.62 -6.83 29.84
C LEU A 340 11.92 -8.33 29.87
N ILE A 341 12.86 -8.76 30.71
CA ILE A 341 13.18 -10.17 30.91
C ILE A 341 11.94 -10.93 31.44
N PHE A 342 11.23 -10.36 32.39
CA PHE A 342 10.02 -10.97 32.94
C PHE A 342 8.94 -11.16 31.85
N VAL A 343 8.66 -10.13 31.02
CA VAL A 343 7.70 -10.21 29.91
C VAL A 343 8.10 -11.29 28.91
N ILE A 344 9.39 -11.37 28.56
CA ILE A 344 9.89 -12.37 27.62
C ILE A 344 9.73 -13.78 28.22
N LEU A 345 10.20 -13.99 29.43
CA LEU A 345 10.15 -15.31 30.06
C LEU A 345 8.71 -15.77 30.29
N SER A 346 7.83 -14.90 30.81
CA SER A 346 6.42 -15.24 31.01
C SER A 346 5.73 -15.59 29.69
N GLY A 347 5.98 -14.83 28.63
CA GLY A 347 5.38 -15.08 27.33
C GLY A 347 5.90 -16.31 26.58
N TRP A 348 7.03 -16.88 27.03
CA TRP A 348 7.58 -18.14 26.47
C TRP A 348 7.28 -19.37 27.33
N ILE A 349 7.14 -19.19 28.65
CA ILE A 349 6.99 -20.30 29.58
C ILE A 349 5.51 -20.67 29.77
N LEU A 350 4.64 -19.65 29.85
CA LEU A 350 3.24 -19.86 30.20
C LEU A 350 2.39 -20.55 29.13
N PRO A 351 2.55 -20.30 27.82
CA PRO A 351 1.66 -20.95 26.85
C PRO A 351 2.19 -22.30 26.40
N ASP A 352 1.36 -23.30 26.51
CA ASP A 352 1.49 -24.57 25.78
C ASP A 352 0.62 -24.47 24.53
N SER A 353 1.06 -23.71 23.54
CA SER A 353 0.19 -23.32 22.44
C SER A 353 0.80 -23.57 21.06
N PRO A 354 -0.04 -23.80 20.04
CA PRO A 354 0.38 -23.87 18.64
C PRO A 354 1.18 -22.62 18.19
N GLN A 355 0.93 -21.48 18.82
CA GLN A 355 1.62 -20.22 18.53
C GLN A 355 3.11 -20.29 18.80
N ARG A 356 3.56 -21.05 19.82
CA ARG A 356 4.99 -21.21 20.10
C ARG A 356 5.73 -21.84 18.90
N SER A 357 5.15 -22.86 18.29
CA SER A 357 5.76 -23.50 17.11
C SER A 357 5.71 -22.59 15.88
N ALA A 358 4.65 -21.81 15.71
CA ALA A 358 4.54 -20.81 14.66
C ALA A 358 5.56 -19.69 14.81
N VAL A 359 5.76 -19.16 16.03
CA VAL A 359 6.77 -18.16 16.34
C VAL A 359 8.18 -18.69 16.09
N ILE A 360 8.49 -19.92 16.53
CA ILE A 360 9.80 -20.56 16.27
C ILE A 360 10.00 -20.73 14.75
N LYS A 361 8.98 -21.15 14.02
CA LYS A 361 9.04 -21.30 12.57
C LYS A 361 9.29 -19.97 11.87
N SER A 362 8.72 -18.88 12.34
CA SER A 362 8.96 -17.54 11.82
C SER A 362 10.40 -17.07 12.05
N PHE A 363 11.04 -17.42 13.17
CA PHE A 363 12.48 -17.22 13.40
C PHE A 363 13.36 -17.93 12.36
N MET A 364 12.88 -19.03 11.82
CA MET A 364 13.58 -19.82 10.82
C MET A 364 13.24 -19.41 9.39
N SER A 365 12.45 -18.35 9.22
CA SER A 365 12.05 -17.87 7.90
C SER A 365 13.24 -17.42 7.04
N GLN A 366 13.08 -17.49 5.73
CA GLN A 366 14.14 -17.09 4.80
C GLN A 366 14.52 -15.62 4.93
N ASP A 367 13.60 -14.78 5.38
CA ASP A 367 13.79 -13.33 5.50
C ASP A 367 14.89 -12.98 6.51
N LEU A 368 14.90 -13.67 7.66
CA LEU A 368 15.94 -13.49 8.67
C LEU A 368 17.29 -14.07 8.25
N LYS A 369 17.29 -14.95 7.24
CA LYS A 369 18.50 -15.54 6.66
C LYS A 369 19.05 -14.75 5.49
N SER A 370 18.31 -13.74 5.00
CA SER A 370 18.74 -12.94 3.86
C SER A 370 20.07 -12.24 4.14
N ILE A 371 20.89 -12.07 3.10
CA ILE A 371 22.16 -11.34 3.19
C ILE A 371 21.95 -9.92 3.68
N LEU A 372 20.85 -9.28 3.28
CA LEU A 372 20.51 -7.93 3.75
C LEU A 372 20.25 -7.90 5.25
N PHE A 373 19.53 -8.88 5.80
CA PHE A 373 19.25 -8.92 7.23
C PHE A 373 20.51 -9.23 8.05
N VAL A 374 21.28 -10.25 7.65
CA VAL A 374 22.56 -10.61 8.31
C VAL A 374 23.57 -9.47 8.19
N GLY A 375 23.69 -8.87 7.01
CA GLY A 375 24.52 -7.69 6.78
C GLY A 375 24.12 -6.51 7.68
N SER A 376 22.81 -6.32 7.88
CA SER A 376 22.27 -5.30 8.78
C SER A 376 22.71 -5.52 10.24
N ILE A 377 22.74 -6.76 10.71
CA ILE A 377 23.25 -7.10 12.05
C ILE A 377 24.72 -6.71 12.18
N LEU A 378 25.55 -7.11 11.20
CA LEU A 378 26.97 -6.79 11.19
C LEU A 378 27.24 -5.29 11.18
N VAL A 379 26.58 -4.54 10.30
CA VAL A 379 26.70 -3.08 10.21
C VAL A 379 26.28 -2.41 11.52
N THR A 380 25.20 -2.87 12.12
CA THR A 380 24.72 -2.34 13.40
C THR A 380 25.71 -2.59 14.52
N ALA A 381 26.26 -3.80 14.62
CA ALA A 381 27.28 -4.15 15.61
C ALA A 381 28.55 -3.27 15.46
N ILE A 382 29.04 -3.11 14.23
CA ILE A 382 30.19 -2.25 13.92
C ILE A 382 29.88 -0.79 14.31
N SER A 383 28.66 -0.30 14.03
CA SER A 383 28.28 1.08 14.34
C SER A 383 28.27 1.40 15.83
N VAL A 384 27.88 0.44 16.69
CA VAL A 384 27.93 0.59 18.15
C VAL A 384 29.36 0.81 18.63
N ILE A 385 30.31 0.07 18.05
CA ILE A 385 31.73 0.17 18.40
C ILE A 385 32.33 1.50 17.96
N ILE A 386 32.03 1.91 16.73
CA ILE A 386 32.62 3.10 16.11
C ILE A 386 32.03 4.40 16.69
N PHE A 387 30.70 4.51 16.74
CA PHE A 387 30.08 5.82 17.02
C PHE A 387 29.90 6.10 18.50
N LYS A 388 29.75 5.08 19.36
CA LYS A 388 29.53 5.22 20.82
C LYS A 388 28.52 6.30 21.20
N ASN A 389 27.46 6.44 20.38
CA ASN A 389 26.49 7.52 20.47
C ASN A 389 25.20 7.03 21.14
N ARG A 390 24.80 7.68 22.23
CA ARG A 390 23.61 7.33 23.00
C ARG A 390 22.33 7.31 22.17
N PHE A 391 22.16 8.24 21.24
CA PHE A 391 20.95 8.35 20.43
C PHE A 391 20.88 7.27 19.36
N ILE A 392 22.02 6.90 18.76
CA ILE A 392 22.12 5.76 17.86
C ILE A 392 21.81 4.48 18.63
N ASN A 393 22.43 4.29 19.80
CA ASN A 393 22.18 3.12 20.63
C ASN A 393 20.71 3.01 21.05
N ARG A 394 20.05 4.15 21.34
CA ARG A 394 18.61 4.16 21.61
C ARG A 394 17.80 3.62 20.41
N THR A 395 18.10 4.07 19.21
CA THR A 395 17.41 3.58 17.99
C THR A 395 17.68 2.08 17.78
N ILE A 396 18.91 1.63 18.00
CA ILE A 396 19.28 0.21 17.94
C ILE A 396 18.46 -0.61 18.94
N ILE A 397 18.43 -0.18 20.21
CA ILE A 397 17.69 -0.86 21.26
C ILE A 397 16.19 -0.87 20.95
N THR A 398 15.65 0.22 20.40
CA THR A 398 14.23 0.26 19.97
C THR A 398 13.95 -0.86 18.96
N ILE A 399 14.75 -0.95 17.90
CA ILE A 399 14.57 -1.95 16.84
C ILE A 399 14.74 -3.36 17.38
N ILE A 400 15.80 -3.61 18.16
CA ILE A 400 16.04 -4.92 18.78
C ILE A 400 14.88 -5.32 19.70
N THR A 401 14.37 -4.38 20.51
CA THR A 401 13.23 -4.64 21.40
C THR A 401 11.95 -4.92 20.58
N CYS A 402 11.73 -4.24 19.44
CA CYS A 402 10.65 -4.59 18.54
C CYS A 402 10.73 -6.06 18.11
N PHE A 403 11.90 -6.52 17.65
CA PHE A 403 12.09 -7.92 17.27
C PHE A 403 11.86 -8.88 18.45
N ILE A 404 12.42 -8.57 19.62
CA ILE A 404 12.26 -9.41 20.81
C ILE A 404 10.77 -9.55 21.16
N LEU A 405 10.02 -8.45 21.22
CA LEU A 405 8.60 -8.47 21.56
C LEU A 405 7.75 -9.17 20.50
N MET A 406 8.10 -8.99 19.23
CA MET A 406 7.42 -9.68 18.13
C MET A 406 7.54 -11.20 18.20
N PHE A 407 8.60 -11.72 18.79
CA PHE A 407 8.81 -13.15 18.92
C PHE A 407 8.32 -13.72 20.26
N VAL A 408 7.59 -12.96 21.06
CA VAL A 408 6.91 -13.46 22.27
C VAL A 408 5.54 -14.05 21.88
N PRO A 409 5.31 -15.37 22.08
CA PRO A 409 4.10 -16.05 21.63
C PRO A 409 2.79 -15.43 22.13
N GLU A 410 2.73 -15.02 23.40
CA GLU A 410 1.54 -14.39 23.98
C GLU A 410 1.19 -13.03 23.32
N ILE A 411 2.21 -12.27 22.91
CA ILE A 411 2.01 -10.99 22.21
C ILE A 411 1.45 -11.26 20.81
N ASN A 412 1.94 -12.32 20.14
CA ASN A 412 1.41 -12.76 18.86
C ASN A 412 -0.08 -13.14 18.97
N ASP A 413 -0.41 -14.06 19.87
CA ASP A 413 -1.77 -14.52 20.09
C ASP A 413 -2.74 -13.36 20.44
N PHE A 414 -2.27 -12.42 21.27
CA PHE A 414 -3.06 -11.22 21.59
C PHE A 414 -3.41 -10.39 20.34
N PHE A 415 -2.46 -10.13 19.47
CA PHE A 415 -2.73 -9.32 18.27
C PHE A 415 -3.51 -10.06 17.19
N GLU A 416 -3.33 -11.38 17.05
CA GLU A 416 -4.16 -12.20 16.16
C GLU A 416 -5.63 -12.17 16.59
N LYS A 417 -5.91 -12.35 17.88
CA LYS A 417 -7.25 -12.25 18.43
C LYS A 417 -7.86 -10.84 18.31
N LEU A 418 -7.05 -9.81 18.55
CA LEU A 418 -7.51 -8.42 18.49
C LEU A 418 -7.81 -7.96 17.04
N SER A 419 -7.06 -8.43 16.07
CA SER A 419 -7.20 -8.03 14.68
C SER A 419 -8.24 -8.82 13.89
N ILE A 420 -8.72 -9.94 14.45
CA ILE A 420 -9.62 -10.90 13.77
C ILE A 420 -8.95 -11.65 12.60
N TYR A 421 -7.84 -11.14 12.09
CA TYR A 421 -7.12 -11.69 10.95
C TYR A 421 -5.73 -12.17 11.37
N ASP A 422 -5.42 -13.43 11.08
CA ASP A 422 -4.16 -14.11 11.38
C ASP A 422 -2.93 -13.48 10.69
N PHE A 423 -3.12 -12.86 9.53
CA PHE A 423 -2.04 -12.25 8.77
C PHE A 423 -1.59 -10.87 9.25
N VAL A 424 -2.36 -10.17 10.09
CA VAL A 424 -2.06 -8.78 10.51
C VAL A 424 -0.74 -8.72 11.27
N TYR A 425 -0.52 -9.67 12.15
CA TYR A 425 0.70 -9.73 12.94
C TYR A 425 1.94 -10.03 12.10
N ALA A 426 1.88 -11.03 11.22
CA ALA A 426 2.96 -11.37 10.29
C ALA A 426 3.31 -10.18 9.36
N ARG A 427 2.30 -9.46 8.90
CA ARG A 427 2.51 -8.25 8.08
C ARG A 427 3.11 -7.09 8.87
N ALA A 428 2.81 -6.94 10.15
CA ALA A 428 3.45 -5.95 11.01
C ALA A 428 4.94 -6.24 11.23
N GLN A 429 5.33 -7.52 11.26
CA GLN A 429 6.73 -7.96 11.37
C GLN A 429 7.58 -7.39 10.23
N THR A 430 7.06 -7.33 9.02
CA THR A 430 7.76 -6.77 7.87
C THR A 430 8.15 -5.30 8.06
N CYS A 431 7.36 -4.51 8.81
CA CYS A 431 7.69 -3.12 9.14
C CYS A 431 9.01 -3.02 9.92
N PHE A 432 9.22 -3.91 10.89
CA PHE A 432 10.43 -3.89 11.69
C PHE A 432 11.65 -4.36 10.90
N ILE A 433 11.48 -5.36 10.02
CA ILE A 433 12.53 -5.81 9.10
C ILE A 433 12.93 -4.66 8.16
N TYR A 434 11.98 -4.00 7.54
CA TYR A 434 12.24 -2.87 6.64
C TYR A 434 12.92 -1.71 7.37
N THR A 435 12.40 -1.33 8.54
CA THR A 435 13.02 -0.28 9.36
C THR A 435 14.45 -0.63 9.73
N PHE A 436 14.74 -1.89 10.08
CA PHE A 436 16.07 -2.34 10.42
C PHE A 436 17.03 -2.28 9.24
N ILE A 437 16.60 -2.72 8.06
CA ILE A 437 17.41 -2.65 6.84
C ILE A 437 17.68 -1.18 6.45
N ILE A 438 16.67 -0.32 6.48
CA ILE A 438 16.80 1.11 6.20
C ILE A 438 17.79 1.77 7.17
N PHE A 439 17.64 1.49 8.45
CA PHE A 439 18.50 2.04 9.48
C PHE A 439 19.95 1.58 9.34
N SER A 440 20.17 0.28 9.16
CA SER A 440 21.52 -0.26 9.00
C SER A 440 22.20 0.25 7.74
N PHE A 441 21.46 0.42 6.66
CA PHE A 441 22.00 1.00 5.43
C PHE A 441 22.45 2.45 5.62
N ILE A 442 21.67 3.26 6.35
CA ILE A 442 22.08 4.62 6.72
C ILE A 442 23.34 4.57 7.60
N LEU A 443 23.41 3.66 8.58
CA LEU A 443 24.61 3.48 9.40
C LEU A 443 25.82 3.07 8.57
N PHE A 444 25.64 2.18 7.59
CA PHE A 444 26.70 1.78 6.66
C PHE A 444 27.30 2.99 5.94
N ILE A 445 26.46 3.90 5.46
CA ILE A 445 26.92 5.13 4.81
C ILE A 445 27.69 6.02 5.79
N PHE A 446 27.21 6.11 7.04
CA PHE A 446 27.93 6.88 8.07
C PHE A 446 29.28 6.27 8.41
N ILE A 447 29.38 4.92 8.53
CA ILE A 447 30.65 4.21 8.74
C ILE A 447 31.61 4.49 7.59
N PHE A 448 31.14 4.36 6.37
CA PHE A 448 31.95 4.66 5.19
C PHE A 448 32.46 6.10 5.17
N ASN A 449 31.57 7.07 5.43
CA ASN A 449 31.96 8.48 5.50
C ASN A 449 32.98 8.76 6.61
N TYR A 450 32.86 8.06 7.73
CA TYR A 450 33.80 8.15 8.86
C TYR A 450 35.18 7.59 8.49
N LEU A 451 35.24 6.38 7.93
CA LEU A 451 36.49 5.71 7.59
C LEU A 451 37.26 6.44 6.49
N LEU A 452 36.57 7.03 5.55
CA LEU A 452 37.15 7.57 4.32
C LEU A 452 37.36 9.09 4.36
N LYS A 453 37.17 9.72 5.52
CA LYS A 453 37.42 11.17 5.79
C LYS A 453 37.02 12.10 4.64
N ASN A 454 35.86 11.90 4.04
CA ASN A 454 35.32 12.67 2.91
C ASN A 454 36.02 12.52 1.54
N ASN A 455 37.10 11.75 1.40
CA ASN A 455 37.83 11.62 0.13
C ASN A 455 37.16 10.69 -0.90
N LEU A 456 36.10 9.99 -0.51
CA LEU A 456 35.47 8.97 -1.35
C LEU A 456 34.05 9.28 -1.80
N LYS A 457 33.58 10.52 -1.64
CA LYS A 457 32.24 10.91 -2.11
C LYS A 457 32.00 10.50 -3.58
N PHE A 458 33.02 10.66 -4.41
CA PHE A 458 32.91 10.32 -5.83
C PHE A 458 32.79 8.80 -6.05
N ILE A 459 33.61 7.98 -5.39
CA ILE A 459 33.59 6.51 -5.56
C ILE A 459 32.28 5.92 -5.04
N ILE A 460 31.80 6.39 -3.88
CA ILE A 460 30.51 5.94 -3.33
C ILE A 460 29.36 6.35 -4.27
N VAL A 461 29.32 7.59 -4.72
CA VAL A 461 28.28 8.06 -5.66
C VAL A 461 28.36 7.28 -6.96
N PHE A 462 29.56 7.07 -7.51
CA PHE A 462 29.75 6.31 -8.74
C PHE A 462 29.35 4.84 -8.58
N SER A 463 29.77 4.17 -7.50
CA SER A 463 29.39 2.77 -7.20
C SER A 463 27.89 2.63 -7.02
N LEU A 464 27.26 3.56 -6.32
CA LEU A 464 25.81 3.57 -6.11
C LEU A 464 25.06 3.89 -7.41
N CYS A 465 25.55 4.81 -8.25
CA CYS A 465 25.02 5.06 -9.59
C CYS A 465 25.13 3.82 -10.48
N LEU A 466 26.27 3.14 -10.44
CA LEU A 466 26.49 1.90 -11.19
C LEU A 466 25.51 0.81 -10.72
N LEU A 467 25.36 0.64 -9.43
CA LEU A 467 24.43 -0.30 -8.85
C LEU A 467 22.96 0.04 -9.20
N CYS A 468 22.55 1.31 -9.15
CA CYS A 468 21.24 1.76 -9.61
C CYS A 468 21.04 1.46 -11.09
N SER A 469 22.03 1.77 -11.91
CA SER A 469 21.96 1.53 -13.35
C SER A 469 21.84 0.04 -13.68
N LEU A 470 22.59 -0.80 -12.97
CA LEU A 470 22.51 -2.26 -13.12
C LEU A 470 21.15 -2.80 -12.66
N SER A 471 20.55 -2.24 -11.60
CA SER A 471 19.21 -2.60 -11.16
C SER A 471 18.16 -2.23 -12.18
N ILE A 472 18.20 -1.01 -12.70
CA ILE A 472 17.28 -0.54 -13.72
C ILE A 472 17.41 -1.39 -14.97
N LEU A 473 18.64 -1.65 -15.42
CA LEU A 473 18.92 -2.50 -16.59
C LEU A 473 18.46 -3.95 -16.37
N SER A 474 18.54 -4.48 -15.16
CA SER A 474 18.08 -5.83 -14.85
C SER A 474 16.56 -5.97 -14.82
N VAL A 475 15.85 -4.88 -14.59
CA VAL A 475 14.38 -4.83 -14.52
C VAL A 475 13.76 -4.61 -15.91
N ILE A 476 14.38 -3.79 -16.75
CA ILE A 476 13.89 -3.44 -18.10
C ILE A 476 13.67 -4.63 -19.04
N PRO A 477 14.54 -5.65 -19.12
CA PRO A 477 14.40 -6.71 -20.13
C PRO A 477 13.31 -7.74 -19.84
N VAL A 478 12.74 -7.74 -18.65
CA VAL A 478 11.90 -8.85 -18.21
C VAL A 478 10.45 -8.72 -18.68
N TYR A 479 9.96 -7.52 -18.96
CA TYR A 479 8.54 -7.25 -19.05
C TYR A 479 8.06 -6.34 -20.19
N GLY A 480 8.77 -6.19 -21.27
CA GLY A 480 8.18 -5.51 -22.41
C GLY A 480 9.15 -4.82 -23.37
N ASN A 481 8.69 -4.64 -24.58
CA ASN A 481 9.40 -3.87 -25.59
C ASN A 481 9.05 -2.39 -25.41
N PRO A 482 10.02 -1.50 -25.10
CA PRO A 482 9.79 -0.06 -24.95
C PRO A 482 9.06 0.58 -26.13
N MET A 483 9.24 0.02 -27.35
CA MET A 483 8.57 0.50 -28.55
C MET A 483 7.06 0.22 -28.54
N ASN A 484 6.61 -0.89 -27.93
CA ASN A 484 5.19 -1.18 -27.78
C ASN A 484 4.52 -0.22 -26.80
N ILE A 485 5.20 0.13 -25.73
CA ILE A 485 4.71 1.11 -24.75
C ILE A 485 4.54 2.48 -25.38
N TYR A 486 5.53 2.91 -26.17
CA TYR A 486 5.44 4.17 -26.90
C TYR A 486 4.24 4.19 -27.87
N LYS A 487 3.98 3.09 -28.59
CA LYS A 487 2.80 2.96 -29.47
C LYS A 487 1.50 2.99 -28.69
N ILE A 488 1.44 2.32 -27.54
CA ILE A 488 0.27 2.30 -26.65
C ILE A 488 -0.02 3.70 -26.12
N MET A 489 1.01 4.44 -25.69
CA MET A 489 0.87 5.83 -25.23
C MET A 489 0.39 6.77 -26.33
N LEU A 490 0.90 6.61 -27.55
CA LEU A 490 0.50 7.43 -28.71
C LEU A 490 -0.97 7.18 -29.11
N ASN A 491 -1.39 5.94 -29.06
CA ASN A 491 -2.74 5.55 -29.49
C ASN A 491 -3.82 5.78 -28.43
N ASN A 492 -3.52 6.43 -27.31
CA ASN A 492 -4.42 6.57 -26.15
C ASN A 492 -5.05 5.24 -25.69
N SER A 493 -4.49 4.11 -26.13
CA SER A 493 -4.95 2.82 -25.66
C SER A 493 -4.56 2.66 -24.19
N TYR A 494 -5.47 2.10 -23.44
CA TYR A 494 -5.16 1.69 -22.08
C TYR A 494 -4.06 0.64 -22.15
N LEU A 495 -3.20 0.63 -21.14
CA LEU A 495 -2.21 -0.42 -20.96
C LEU A 495 -2.87 -1.79 -20.66
N MET A 496 -4.18 -1.89 -20.81
CA MET A 496 -5.02 -3.07 -20.64
C MET A 496 -5.59 -3.55 -21.96
N PRO A 497 -5.90 -4.83 -22.08
CA PRO A 497 -6.67 -5.32 -23.20
C PRO A 497 -7.96 -4.52 -23.33
N ASN A 498 -8.10 -3.82 -24.43
CA ASN A 498 -9.29 -3.03 -24.72
C ASN A 498 -10.56 -3.90 -24.64
N SER A 499 -10.46 -5.16 -25.07
CA SER A 499 -11.57 -6.14 -25.00
C SER A 499 -12.21 -6.27 -23.62
N THR A 500 -11.40 -6.28 -22.56
CA THR A 500 -11.91 -6.42 -21.18
C THR A 500 -12.59 -5.15 -20.68
N ILE A 501 -12.04 -3.99 -21.03
CA ILE A 501 -12.66 -2.69 -20.71
C ILE A 501 -13.94 -2.51 -21.53
N ASP A 502 -13.92 -2.86 -22.82
CA ASP A 502 -15.06 -2.74 -23.70
C ASP A 502 -16.18 -3.71 -23.30
N LEU A 503 -15.85 -4.93 -22.88
CA LEU A 503 -16.80 -5.86 -22.27
C LEU A 503 -17.46 -5.21 -21.03
N SER A 504 -16.66 -4.68 -20.11
CA SER A 504 -17.18 -4.07 -18.89
C SER A 504 -18.13 -2.89 -19.18
N LYS A 505 -17.74 -1.99 -20.09
CA LYS A 505 -18.57 -0.87 -20.53
C LYS A 505 -19.86 -1.35 -21.20
N GLN A 506 -19.78 -2.44 -21.96
CA GLN A 506 -20.95 -3.00 -22.63
C GLN A 506 -21.92 -3.61 -21.63
N LEU A 507 -21.42 -4.33 -20.61
CA LEU A 507 -22.24 -4.86 -19.52
C LEU A 507 -22.92 -3.72 -18.73
N GLN A 508 -22.19 -2.63 -18.45
CA GLN A 508 -22.76 -1.43 -17.84
C GLN A 508 -23.89 -0.84 -18.69
N SER A 509 -23.67 -0.72 -20.00
CA SER A 509 -24.69 -0.21 -20.94
C SER A 509 -25.93 -1.12 -20.99
N ILE A 510 -25.75 -2.43 -20.95
CA ILE A 510 -26.87 -3.40 -20.92
C ILE A 510 -27.67 -3.21 -19.62
N ALA A 511 -27.01 -3.12 -18.46
CA ALA A 511 -27.67 -2.87 -17.18
C ALA A 511 -28.51 -1.57 -17.21
N GLU A 512 -27.99 -0.51 -17.82
CA GLU A 512 -28.66 0.78 -17.96
C GLU A 512 -29.85 0.72 -18.94
N ILE A 513 -29.69 0.07 -20.10
CA ILE A 513 -30.74 -0.08 -21.13
C ILE A 513 -31.93 -0.87 -20.58
N TYR A 514 -31.68 -1.97 -19.91
CA TYR A 514 -32.72 -2.83 -19.35
C TYR A 514 -33.22 -2.35 -17.99
N ASN A 515 -32.58 -1.34 -17.40
CA ASN A 515 -32.85 -0.80 -16.05
C ASN A 515 -32.97 -1.92 -15.00
N MET A 516 -31.99 -2.81 -14.99
CA MET A 516 -31.97 -3.99 -14.13
C MET A 516 -30.60 -4.19 -13.47
N ASP A 517 -30.61 -4.78 -12.30
CA ASP A 517 -29.40 -5.28 -11.65
C ASP A 517 -28.87 -6.48 -12.45
N LEU A 518 -27.72 -6.31 -13.04
CA LEU A 518 -27.11 -7.36 -13.87
C LEU A 518 -26.22 -8.26 -13.01
N ASN A 519 -26.65 -9.50 -12.81
CA ASN A 519 -25.90 -10.56 -12.13
C ASN A 519 -25.16 -11.39 -13.17
N VAL A 520 -23.88 -11.09 -13.38
CA VAL A 520 -23.10 -11.64 -14.50
C VAL A 520 -22.23 -12.80 -14.03
N LEU A 521 -22.38 -13.95 -14.69
CA LEU A 521 -21.46 -15.07 -14.57
C LEU A 521 -20.49 -15.06 -15.76
N THR A 522 -19.18 -15.04 -15.48
CA THR A 522 -18.13 -14.89 -16.48
C THR A 522 -17.02 -15.93 -16.29
N PRO A 523 -16.17 -16.13 -17.29
CA PRO A 523 -14.89 -16.79 -17.06
C PRO A 523 -14.12 -16.12 -15.91
N GLU A 524 -13.38 -16.92 -15.17
CA GLU A 524 -12.55 -16.45 -14.06
C GLU A 524 -11.47 -15.47 -14.52
N TRP A 525 -10.85 -15.82 -15.64
CA TRP A 525 -9.70 -15.10 -16.16
C TRP A 525 -9.96 -14.56 -17.56
N ALA A 526 -9.56 -13.33 -17.79
CA ALA A 526 -9.52 -12.77 -19.13
C ALA A 526 -8.47 -13.52 -19.96
N SER A 527 -8.87 -14.00 -21.14
CA SER A 527 -7.94 -14.58 -22.12
C SER A 527 -7.21 -13.48 -22.85
N VAL A 528 -6.00 -13.15 -22.39
CA VAL A 528 -5.12 -12.20 -23.05
C VAL A 528 -3.77 -12.85 -23.26
N GLU A 529 -3.17 -12.63 -24.42
CA GLU A 529 -1.83 -13.13 -24.72
C GLU A 529 -0.87 -12.78 -23.59
N ASN A 530 -0.34 -13.80 -22.93
CA ASN A 530 0.69 -13.77 -21.89
C ASN A 530 0.33 -13.27 -20.49
N HIS A 531 -0.90 -12.82 -20.20
CA HIS A 531 -1.27 -12.35 -18.87
C HIS A 531 -2.65 -12.84 -18.43
N ARG A 532 -2.76 -13.37 -17.20
CA ARG A 532 -4.03 -13.70 -16.57
C ARG A 532 -4.53 -12.51 -15.76
N HIS A 533 -5.62 -11.90 -16.18
CA HIS A 533 -6.31 -10.87 -15.41
C HIS A 533 -7.64 -11.42 -14.88
N SER A 534 -7.96 -11.13 -13.64
CA SER A 534 -9.29 -11.46 -13.10
C SER A 534 -10.34 -10.63 -13.82
N LEU A 535 -11.24 -11.31 -14.53
CA LEU A 535 -12.28 -10.64 -15.30
C LEU A 535 -13.28 -9.92 -14.38
N SER A 536 -13.60 -10.51 -13.24
CA SER A 536 -14.50 -9.91 -12.26
C SER A 536 -13.96 -8.59 -11.69
N VAL A 537 -12.66 -8.51 -11.38
CA VAL A 537 -12.03 -7.26 -10.92
C VAL A 537 -12.16 -6.17 -11.98
N MET A 538 -12.03 -6.54 -13.24
CA MET A 538 -12.12 -5.60 -14.34
C MET A 538 -13.54 -5.13 -14.59
N ILE A 539 -14.49 -6.06 -14.56
CA ILE A 539 -15.91 -5.71 -14.67
C ILE A 539 -16.29 -4.76 -13.55
N ARG A 540 -15.97 -5.09 -12.30
CA ARG A 540 -16.25 -4.20 -11.17
C ARG A 540 -15.55 -2.84 -11.27
N THR A 541 -14.34 -2.80 -11.82
CA THR A 541 -13.60 -1.53 -11.96
C THR A 541 -14.23 -0.58 -12.98
N TYR A 542 -14.80 -1.09 -14.06
CA TYR A 542 -15.32 -0.29 -15.18
C TYR A 542 -16.84 -0.35 -15.35
N ALA A 543 -17.52 -1.25 -14.64
CA ALA A 543 -18.96 -1.39 -14.62
C ALA A 543 -19.47 -1.47 -13.16
N PRO A 544 -19.46 -0.36 -12.42
CA PRO A 544 -19.77 -0.37 -10.98
C PRO A 544 -21.22 -0.82 -10.65
N ASN A 545 -22.16 -0.72 -11.59
CA ASN A 545 -23.55 -1.14 -11.41
C ASN A 545 -23.81 -2.60 -11.84
N VAL A 546 -22.76 -3.35 -12.18
CA VAL A 546 -22.85 -4.76 -12.59
C VAL A 546 -22.32 -5.64 -11.47
N ASN A 547 -23.10 -6.64 -11.07
CA ASN A 547 -22.66 -7.65 -10.10
C ASN A 547 -21.89 -8.77 -10.83
N SER A 548 -20.68 -9.04 -10.38
CA SER A 548 -19.84 -10.10 -10.93
C SER A 548 -19.81 -11.29 -9.99
N ILE A 549 -20.37 -12.40 -10.42
CA ILE A 549 -20.56 -13.59 -9.57
C ILE A 549 -19.31 -14.49 -9.58
N SER A 550 -18.50 -14.42 -10.63
CA SER A 550 -17.27 -15.21 -10.76
C SER A 550 -16.09 -14.64 -9.96
N ALA A 551 -16.34 -13.79 -8.97
CA ALA A 551 -15.30 -13.25 -8.12
C ALA A 551 -14.65 -14.36 -7.28
N ILE A 552 -13.32 -14.41 -7.31
CA ILE A 552 -12.51 -15.44 -6.68
C ILE A 552 -11.82 -14.91 -5.43
N GLY A 553 -11.51 -15.86 -4.53
CA GLY A 553 -10.77 -15.57 -3.31
C GLY A 553 -11.67 -15.14 -2.15
N ARG A 554 -11.06 -14.58 -1.09
CA ARG A 554 -11.73 -14.23 0.17
C ARG A 554 -12.81 -13.16 0.06
N PHE A 555 -12.86 -12.47 -1.05
CA PHE A 555 -13.86 -11.45 -1.34
C PHE A 555 -14.97 -11.96 -2.26
N GLY A 556 -15.06 -13.28 -2.46
CA GLY A 556 -16.13 -13.91 -3.20
C GLY A 556 -17.49 -13.65 -2.59
N VAL A 557 -18.33 -14.62 -2.60
CA VAL A 557 -19.71 -14.50 -2.15
C VAL A 557 -19.81 -14.08 -0.68
N THR A 558 -20.80 -13.28 -0.38
CA THR A 558 -21.01 -12.61 0.90
C THR A 558 -22.30 -13.09 1.56
N GLU A 559 -22.33 -13.07 2.90
CA GLU A 559 -23.48 -13.47 3.68
C GLU A 559 -24.69 -12.55 3.45
N GLY A 560 -25.89 -13.11 3.56
CA GLY A 560 -27.13 -12.35 3.62
C GLY A 560 -27.71 -11.87 2.29
N ASN A 561 -27.28 -12.44 1.17
CA ASN A 561 -27.87 -12.21 -0.16
C ASN A 561 -28.19 -13.52 -0.89
N ALA A 562 -28.79 -13.44 -2.06
CA ALA A 562 -29.21 -14.61 -2.84
C ALA A 562 -28.07 -15.53 -3.29
N PHE A 563 -26.83 -15.09 -3.18
CA PHE A 563 -25.64 -15.86 -3.53
C PHE A 563 -24.84 -16.33 -2.31
N SER A 564 -25.44 -16.31 -1.12
CA SER A 564 -24.73 -16.66 0.13
C SER A 564 -24.18 -18.08 0.15
N SER A 565 -24.81 -18.99 -0.59
CA SER A 565 -24.39 -20.39 -0.74
C SER A 565 -23.46 -20.63 -1.92
N TYR A 566 -23.21 -19.64 -2.78
CA TYR A 566 -22.37 -19.80 -3.96
C TYR A 566 -20.90 -20.03 -3.56
N THR A 567 -20.28 -21.06 -4.13
CA THR A 567 -18.94 -21.55 -3.77
C THR A 567 -18.00 -21.62 -4.98
N SER A 568 -16.75 -21.99 -4.74
CA SER A 568 -15.79 -22.32 -5.79
C SER A 568 -16.22 -23.53 -6.62
N ASP A 569 -17.00 -24.44 -6.03
CA ASP A 569 -17.50 -25.63 -6.74
C ASP A 569 -18.53 -25.22 -7.79
N ASP A 570 -19.37 -24.21 -7.49
CA ASP A 570 -20.32 -23.65 -8.44
C ASP A 570 -19.60 -22.97 -9.62
N THR A 571 -18.52 -22.26 -9.34
CA THR A 571 -17.62 -21.74 -10.40
C THR A 571 -17.02 -22.89 -11.22
N GLY A 572 -16.70 -24.00 -10.58
CA GLY A 572 -16.23 -25.24 -11.25
C GLY A 572 -17.26 -25.81 -12.20
N ILE A 573 -18.56 -25.76 -11.86
CA ILE A 573 -19.66 -26.19 -12.75
C ILE A 573 -19.68 -25.35 -14.03
N TYR A 574 -19.61 -24.01 -13.90
CA TYR A 574 -19.54 -23.14 -15.05
C TYR A 574 -18.32 -23.44 -15.95
N ASN A 575 -17.14 -23.58 -15.35
CA ASN A 575 -15.91 -23.88 -16.08
C ASN A 575 -15.99 -25.23 -16.81
N SER A 576 -16.53 -26.27 -16.15
CA SER A 576 -16.70 -27.60 -16.73
C SER A 576 -17.67 -27.57 -17.92
N PHE A 577 -18.73 -26.78 -17.82
CA PHE A 577 -19.66 -26.58 -18.94
C PHE A 577 -19.00 -25.83 -20.10
N CYS A 578 -18.14 -24.86 -19.82
CA CYS A 578 -17.37 -24.16 -20.86
C CYS A 578 -16.39 -25.09 -21.60
N GLU A 579 -15.80 -26.05 -20.90
CA GLU A 579 -14.81 -26.97 -21.47
C GLU A 579 -15.45 -28.09 -22.29
N VAL A 580 -16.54 -28.70 -21.77
CA VAL A 580 -17.19 -29.85 -22.40
C VAL A 580 -18.70 -29.77 -22.21
N GLN A 581 -19.46 -29.78 -23.30
CA GLN A 581 -20.91 -29.78 -23.33
C GLN A 581 -21.43 -31.25 -23.49
N ASN A 582 -21.59 -31.93 -22.37
CA ASN A 582 -22.22 -33.24 -22.31
C ASN A 582 -23.47 -33.22 -21.40
N THR A 583 -24.27 -34.27 -21.39
CA THR A 583 -25.51 -34.31 -20.61
C THR A 583 -25.28 -33.97 -19.13
N GLN A 584 -24.21 -34.48 -18.54
CA GLN A 584 -23.91 -34.25 -17.12
C GLN A 584 -23.57 -32.75 -16.84
N THR A 585 -22.72 -32.13 -17.66
CA THR A 585 -22.32 -30.72 -17.49
C THR A 585 -23.48 -29.77 -17.82
N ILE A 586 -24.32 -30.13 -18.80
CA ILE A 586 -25.53 -29.39 -19.16
C ILE A 586 -26.52 -29.38 -17.99
N ASP A 587 -26.81 -30.57 -17.42
CA ASP A 587 -27.76 -30.69 -16.30
C ASP A 587 -27.24 -29.97 -15.04
N ALA A 588 -25.96 -30.13 -14.72
CA ALA A 588 -25.35 -29.40 -13.60
C ALA A 588 -25.42 -27.87 -13.79
N PHE A 589 -25.15 -27.37 -15.00
CA PHE A 589 -25.23 -25.95 -15.30
C PHE A 589 -26.67 -25.44 -15.29
N LYS A 590 -27.65 -26.20 -15.75
CA LYS A 590 -29.08 -25.89 -15.60
C LYS A 590 -29.48 -25.75 -14.13
N GLN A 591 -29.01 -26.66 -13.28
CA GLN A 591 -29.28 -26.63 -11.86
C GLN A 591 -28.69 -25.35 -11.24
N LEU A 592 -27.45 -25.00 -11.56
CA LEU A 592 -26.79 -23.75 -11.12
C LEU A 592 -27.60 -22.50 -11.49
N LEU A 593 -28.07 -22.40 -12.73
CA LEU A 593 -28.88 -21.27 -13.20
C LEU A 593 -30.30 -21.20 -12.61
N ASN A 594 -30.81 -22.32 -12.09
CA ASN A 594 -32.07 -22.34 -11.35
C ASN A 594 -31.90 -22.01 -9.87
N GLU A 595 -30.74 -22.31 -9.30
CA GLU A 595 -30.42 -22.05 -7.90
C GLU A 595 -30.12 -20.57 -7.63
N TYR A 596 -29.44 -19.92 -8.56
CA TYR A 596 -29.00 -18.53 -8.39
C TYR A 596 -29.68 -17.59 -9.40
N PRO A 597 -29.96 -16.32 -9.00
CA PRO A 597 -30.58 -15.33 -9.87
C PRO A 597 -29.58 -14.71 -10.88
N ILE A 598 -28.90 -15.58 -11.65
CA ILE A 598 -28.00 -15.19 -12.72
C ILE A 598 -28.85 -14.80 -13.92
N ASN A 599 -28.69 -13.57 -14.40
CA ASN A 599 -29.45 -13.02 -15.51
C ASN A 599 -28.59 -12.58 -16.70
N CYS A 600 -27.27 -12.69 -16.59
CA CYS A 600 -26.34 -12.46 -17.68
C CYS A 600 -25.21 -13.49 -17.66
N LEU A 601 -24.91 -14.01 -18.84
CA LEU A 601 -23.83 -14.99 -19.05
C LEU A 601 -22.83 -14.42 -20.06
N VAL A 602 -21.55 -14.60 -19.78
CA VAL A 602 -20.48 -14.22 -20.70
C VAL A 602 -19.61 -15.44 -20.96
N PHE A 603 -19.42 -15.81 -22.21
CA PHE A 603 -18.58 -16.91 -22.64
C PHE A 603 -17.47 -16.46 -23.59
N THR A 604 -16.37 -17.19 -23.62
CA THR A 604 -15.35 -17.07 -24.65
C THR A 604 -15.67 -18.03 -25.78
N GLY A 605 -16.28 -17.55 -26.85
CA GLY A 605 -16.74 -18.38 -27.97
C GLY A 605 -18.27 -18.43 -28.09
N ASP A 606 -18.74 -18.91 -29.20
CA ASP A 606 -20.15 -18.92 -29.62
C ASP A 606 -20.91 -20.20 -29.37
N PHE A 607 -20.29 -21.18 -28.74
CA PHE A 607 -20.86 -22.51 -28.50
C PHE A 607 -22.21 -22.48 -27.77
N PHE A 608 -22.42 -21.48 -26.92
CA PHE A 608 -23.66 -21.35 -26.16
C PHE A 608 -24.85 -20.93 -27.02
N ASN A 609 -24.66 -20.47 -28.26
CA ASN A 609 -25.77 -20.18 -29.18
C ASN A 609 -26.71 -21.39 -29.39
N GLU A 610 -26.15 -22.59 -29.41
CA GLU A 610 -26.93 -23.84 -29.59
C GLU A 610 -27.84 -24.15 -28.39
N TYR A 611 -27.46 -23.66 -27.20
CA TYR A 611 -28.15 -23.94 -25.94
C TYR A 611 -28.97 -22.75 -25.43
N SER A 612 -28.71 -21.54 -25.92
CA SER A 612 -29.22 -20.29 -25.36
C SER A 612 -30.73 -20.28 -25.16
N THR A 613 -31.48 -20.69 -26.16
CA THR A 613 -32.97 -20.79 -26.12
C THR A 613 -33.45 -21.78 -25.07
N GLU A 614 -32.80 -22.95 -24.96
CA GLU A 614 -33.12 -23.98 -23.99
C GLU A 614 -32.90 -23.52 -22.54
N PHE A 615 -31.89 -22.70 -22.32
CA PHE A 615 -31.58 -22.11 -21.03
C PHE A 615 -32.36 -20.81 -20.72
N GLY A 616 -33.16 -20.31 -21.70
CA GLY A 616 -33.95 -19.10 -21.54
C GLY A 616 -33.14 -17.80 -21.66
N TYR A 617 -32.03 -17.84 -22.38
CA TYR A 617 -31.20 -16.68 -22.65
C TYR A 617 -31.20 -16.30 -24.13
N THR A 618 -31.05 -15.04 -24.44
CA THR A 618 -30.85 -14.50 -25.79
C THR A 618 -29.46 -13.94 -25.96
N PHE A 619 -28.88 -14.17 -27.14
CA PHE A 619 -27.64 -13.51 -27.53
C PHE A 619 -27.88 -12.00 -27.65
N GLU A 620 -27.11 -11.23 -26.89
CA GLU A 620 -27.23 -9.76 -26.88
C GLU A 620 -26.14 -9.13 -27.74
N LYS A 621 -24.88 -9.49 -27.49
CA LYS A 621 -23.76 -8.85 -28.19
C LYS A 621 -22.48 -9.65 -28.10
N LYS A 622 -21.65 -9.48 -29.13
CA LYS A 622 -20.25 -9.91 -29.13
C LYS A 622 -19.34 -8.72 -28.90
N VAL A 623 -18.39 -8.88 -27.98
CA VAL A 623 -17.32 -7.94 -27.72
C VAL A 623 -16.00 -8.69 -27.83
N ASP A 624 -15.30 -8.50 -28.92
CA ASP A 624 -14.09 -9.23 -29.25
C ASP A 624 -14.31 -10.77 -29.19
N ASN A 625 -13.67 -11.45 -28.23
CA ASN A 625 -13.87 -12.89 -28.02
C ASN A 625 -14.97 -13.24 -27.03
N TYR A 626 -15.63 -12.25 -26.45
CA TYR A 626 -16.68 -12.44 -25.46
C TYR A 626 -18.06 -12.37 -26.09
N TYR A 627 -18.90 -13.33 -25.77
CA TYR A 627 -20.30 -13.43 -26.19
C TYR A 627 -21.18 -13.23 -24.97
N ILE A 628 -22.04 -12.22 -25.01
CA ILE A 628 -22.93 -11.81 -23.92
C ILE A 628 -24.32 -12.34 -24.21
N TYR A 629 -24.91 -13.00 -23.23
CA TYR A 629 -26.28 -13.49 -23.27
C TYR A 629 -27.05 -12.98 -22.06
N VAL A 630 -28.26 -12.49 -22.29
CA VAL A 630 -29.15 -11.93 -21.27
C VAL A 630 -30.37 -12.82 -21.13
N LYS A 631 -30.82 -13.06 -19.90
CA LYS A 631 -32.00 -13.86 -19.60
C LYS A 631 -33.25 -13.18 -20.14
N ASN A 632 -34.09 -13.94 -20.82
CA ASN A 632 -35.35 -13.43 -21.34
C ASN A 632 -36.23 -12.99 -20.14
N ASN A 633 -36.65 -11.73 -20.11
CA ASN A 633 -37.68 -11.30 -19.20
C ASN A 633 -39.00 -11.91 -19.67
N SER A 634 -39.41 -13.03 -19.07
CA SER A 634 -40.73 -13.63 -19.26
C SER A 634 -41.78 -12.83 -18.50
#